data_d7b70cdd956a12945cb8515ebe1c687d
#
_entry.id   d7b70cdd956a12945cb8515ebe1c687d
#
_cell.length_a   1.000
_cell.length_b   1.000
_cell.length_c   1.000
_cell.angle_alpha   90.00
_cell.angle_beta   90.00
_cell.angle_gamma   90.00
#
_symmetry.space_group_name_H-M   'P 1'
#
loop_
_entity.id
_entity.type
_entity.pdbx_description
1 polymer ?
#
loop_
_entity_poly.entity_id
_entity_poly.type
_entity_poly.pdbx_seq_one_letter_code
_entity_poly.pdbx_strand_id
1 'polypeptide(L)'
;GPEVRGAVIHGDGMRIDPAILCDVMRAKISSLGGLIRTGCVVETIRRYSGGWEAVMSSGEIVVAGRLVLTAGVWSESLARMMGVSVAMQPAKGYHRMIRLAGAPTIAAVLREPKVGVTPMGSLLRVAGTLELSGFNHRLDPNRVKQLMAGAQTFLPGIRGAEPVDLWCGLRPCTASGLPVIGRGLEGAWIATGHGMMGVTLAPGTAKLIADDMLGEPVPDWAEMLQPR
;
A
#
# COMPACT_ATOMS: atom_id res chain seq x y z
N GLY A 1 -8.25 -28.41 3.62
CA GLY A 1 -9.03 -29.06 2.54
C GLY A 1 -8.28 -30.26 1.97
N PRO A 2 -8.92 -31.12 1.20
CA PRO A 2 -8.34 -32.38 0.70
C PRO A 2 -7.16 -32.14 -0.28
N GLU A 3 -7.06 -30.98 -0.88
CA GLU A 3 -5.99 -30.62 -1.82
C GLU A 3 -4.68 -30.19 -1.12
N VAL A 4 -4.70 -29.97 0.19
CA VAL A 4 -3.53 -29.50 0.92
C VAL A 4 -2.53 -30.65 1.09
N ARG A 5 -1.36 -30.52 0.47
CA ARG A 5 -0.24 -31.50 0.53
C ARG A 5 0.77 -31.17 1.62
N GLY A 6 0.84 -29.90 2.04
CA GLY A 6 1.77 -29.45 3.05
C GLY A 6 1.61 -27.96 3.33
N ALA A 7 2.26 -27.50 4.39
CA ALA A 7 2.28 -26.09 4.77
C ALA A 7 3.65 -25.72 5.36
N VAL A 8 4.05 -24.46 5.17
CA VAL A 8 5.19 -23.85 5.86
C VAL A 8 4.65 -22.84 6.85
N ILE A 9 5.09 -22.94 8.09
CA ILE A 9 4.69 -22.02 9.17
C ILE A 9 5.84 -21.05 9.44
N HIS A 10 5.54 -19.77 9.39
CA HIS A 10 6.46 -18.70 9.78
C HIS A 10 6.10 -18.24 11.19
N GLY A 11 6.86 -18.73 12.19
CA GLY A 11 6.59 -18.49 13.62
C GLY A 11 6.68 -17.00 14.02
N ASP A 12 7.53 -16.24 13.33
CA ASP A 12 7.77 -14.81 13.60
C ASP A 12 6.84 -13.89 12.80
N GLY A 13 5.93 -14.48 12.00
CA GLY A 13 4.98 -13.71 11.20
C GLY A 13 3.94 -13.00 12.07
N MET A 14 3.74 -11.72 11.82
CA MET A 14 2.70 -10.93 12.47
C MET A 14 1.61 -10.53 11.50
N ARG A 15 0.39 -10.48 12.01
CA ARG A 15 -0.77 -9.96 11.30
C ARG A 15 -1.12 -8.59 11.83
N ILE A 16 -1.39 -7.67 10.92
CA ILE A 16 -1.87 -6.33 11.25
C ILE A 16 -3.15 -6.03 10.50
N ASP A 17 -4.03 -5.24 11.10
CA ASP A 17 -5.13 -4.60 10.39
C ASP A 17 -4.66 -3.24 9.86
N PRO A 18 -4.57 -3.04 8.53
CA PRO A 18 -4.06 -1.80 7.97
C PRO A 18 -4.93 -0.57 8.28
N ALA A 19 -6.24 -0.75 8.42
CA ALA A 19 -7.14 0.36 8.76
C ALA A 19 -6.91 0.83 10.19
N ILE A 20 -6.85 -0.10 11.14
CA ILE A 20 -6.53 0.22 12.54
C ILE A 20 -5.13 0.84 12.65
N LEU A 21 -4.15 0.31 11.91
CA LEU A 21 -2.81 0.92 11.88
C LEU A 21 -2.86 2.37 11.46
N CYS A 22 -3.56 2.69 10.37
CA CYS A 22 -3.70 4.06 9.89
C CYS A 22 -4.38 4.96 10.93
N ASP A 23 -5.40 4.47 11.63
CA ASP A 23 -6.10 5.23 12.68
C ASP A 23 -5.19 5.51 13.88
N VAL A 24 -4.42 4.52 14.32
CA VAL A 24 -3.44 4.68 15.41
C VAL A 24 -2.35 5.68 15.02
N MET A 25 -1.82 5.57 13.80
CA MET A 25 -0.81 6.51 13.29
C MET A 25 -1.36 7.94 13.19
N ARG A 26 -2.59 8.09 12.72
CA ARG A 26 -3.26 9.39 12.64
C ARG A 26 -3.39 10.02 14.04
N ALA A 27 -3.88 9.26 15.01
CA ALA A 27 -4.00 9.72 16.39
C ALA A 27 -2.63 10.11 16.96
N LYS A 28 -1.58 9.33 16.68
CA LYS A 28 -0.22 9.62 17.15
C LYS A 28 0.34 10.89 16.51
N ILE A 29 0.18 11.09 15.20
CA ILE A 29 0.61 12.31 14.51
C ILE A 29 -0.05 13.54 15.14
N SER A 30 -1.38 13.49 15.34
CA SER A 30 -2.12 14.58 15.96
C SER A 30 -1.65 14.86 17.40
N SER A 31 -1.37 13.83 18.21
CA SER A 31 -0.86 13.99 19.57
C SER A 31 0.54 14.61 19.64
N LEU A 32 1.30 14.54 18.55
CA LEU A 32 2.61 15.18 18.40
C LEU A 32 2.54 16.59 17.77
N GLY A 33 1.33 17.14 17.60
CA GLY A 33 1.12 18.46 16.99
C GLY A 33 1.12 18.45 15.46
N GLY A 34 1.18 17.28 14.82
CA GLY A 34 1.09 17.17 13.38
C GLY A 34 -0.33 17.41 12.87
N LEU A 35 -0.45 18.07 11.72
CA LEU A 35 -1.73 18.38 11.09
C LEU A 35 -2.00 17.36 9.96
N ILE A 36 -3.17 16.73 10.01
CA ILE A 36 -3.66 15.86 8.93
C ILE A 36 -4.88 16.53 8.29
N ARG A 37 -4.80 16.69 6.98
CA ARG A 37 -5.86 17.31 6.18
C ARG A 37 -6.40 16.27 5.19
N THR A 38 -7.65 15.95 5.30
CA THR A 38 -8.38 15.04 4.41
C THR A 38 -9.26 15.81 3.43
N GLY A 39 -9.66 15.17 2.33
CA GLY A 39 -10.46 15.83 1.30
C GLY A 39 -9.68 16.88 0.49
N CYS A 40 -8.35 16.90 0.59
CA CYS A 40 -7.47 17.81 -0.13
C CYS A 40 -6.77 17.07 -1.26
N VAL A 41 -6.98 17.51 -2.47
CA VAL A 41 -6.30 16.99 -3.67
C VAL A 41 -5.21 17.97 -4.08
N VAL A 42 -3.97 17.47 -4.17
CA VAL A 42 -2.85 18.25 -4.69
C VAL A 42 -2.88 18.17 -6.22
N GLU A 43 -2.99 19.33 -6.89
CA GLU A 43 -2.99 19.41 -8.35
C GLU A 43 -1.62 19.80 -8.92
N THR A 44 -0.85 20.59 -8.18
CA THR A 44 0.47 21.05 -8.63
C THR A 44 1.45 21.08 -7.47
N ILE A 45 2.68 20.67 -7.77
CA ILE A 45 3.84 20.83 -6.88
C ILE A 45 4.90 21.64 -7.63
N ARG A 46 5.45 22.68 -7.01
CA ARG A 46 6.50 23.49 -7.61
C ARG A 46 7.48 24.01 -6.57
N ARG A 47 8.69 24.34 -7.01
CA ARG A 47 9.69 25.02 -6.17
C ARG A 47 9.38 26.50 -6.07
N TYR A 48 9.75 27.07 -4.94
CA TYR A 48 9.87 28.51 -4.74
C TYR A 48 11.15 28.82 -3.95
N SER A 49 11.46 30.10 -3.72
CA SER A 49 12.72 30.54 -3.10
C SER A 49 13.00 30.00 -1.68
N GLY A 50 11.98 29.55 -0.97
CA GLY A 50 12.08 29.03 0.40
C GLY A 50 11.75 27.53 0.56
N GLY A 51 11.54 26.78 -0.52
CA GLY A 51 11.20 25.37 -0.43
C GLY A 51 10.21 24.90 -1.51
N TRP A 52 9.05 24.42 -1.11
CA TRP A 52 8.06 23.76 -1.96
C TRP A 52 6.67 24.33 -1.74
N GLU A 53 5.93 24.50 -2.82
CA GLU A 53 4.51 24.81 -2.82
C GLU A 53 3.70 23.64 -3.34
N ALA A 54 2.62 23.30 -2.64
CA ALA A 54 1.59 22.39 -3.12
C ALA A 54 0.29 23.19 -3.33
N VAL A 55 -0.22 23.19 -4.55
CA VAL A 55 -1.48 23.84 -4.90
C VAL A 55 -2.57 22.79 -4.86
N MET A 56 -3.60 23.05 -4.07
CA MET A 56 -4.76 22.18 -3.93
C MET A 56 -5.80 22.47 -5.01
N SER A 57 -6.67 21.51 -5.30
CA SER A 57 -7.81 21.67 -6.20
C SER A 57 -8.80 22.79 -5.78
N SER A 58 -8.76 23.18 -4.51
CA SER A 58 -9.51 24.34 -3.99
C SER A 58 -8.90 25.69 -4.34
N GLY A 59 -7.70 25.73 -4.92
CA GLY A 59 -6.90 26.93 -5.13
C GLY A 59 -6.04 27.34 -3.93
N GLU A 60 -6.18 26.65 -2.81
CA GLU A 60 -5.33 26.90 -1.64
C GLU A 60 -3.89 26.47 -1.92
N ILE A 61 -2.94 27.26 -1.40
CA ILE A 61 -1.49 26.97 -1.52
C ILE A 61 -0.95 26.63 -0.13
N VAL A 62 -0.30 25.47 -0.03
CA VAL A 62 0.44 25.07 1.15
C VAL A 62 1.93 25.18 0.86
N VAL A 63 2.65 25.85 1.73
CA VAL A 63 4.10 26.11 1.59
C VAL A 63 4.84 25.36 2.68
N ALA A 64 5.95 24.71 2.31
CA ALA A 64 6.80 23.98 3.24
C ALA A 64 8.28 24.05 2.84
N GLY A 65 9.18 24.10 3.81
CA GLY A 65 10.62 24.03 3.56
C GLY A 65 11.09 22.68 3.03
N ARG A 66 10.36 21.62 3.39
CA ARG A 66 10.66 20.23 2.97
C ARG A 66 9.39 19.51 2.52
N LEU A 67 9.54 18.63 1.54
CA LEU A 67 8.43 17.84 0.96
C LEU A 67 8.75 16.35 1.00
N VAL A 68 7.80 15.53 1.39
CA VAL A 68 7.88 14.06 1.24
C VAL A 68 6.70 13.58 0.42
N LEU A 69 6.96 13.05 -0.76
CA LEU A 69 5.94 12.53 -1.67
C LEU A 69 5.68 11.06 -1.39
N THR A 70 4.50 10.74 -0.86
CA THR A 70 4.07 9.37 -0.51
C THR A 70 2.69 9.03 -1.09
N ALA A 71 2.39 9.56 -2.27
CA ALA A 71 1.05 9.52 -2.86
C ALA A 71 0.69 8.17 -3.54
N GLY A 72 1.41 7.07 -3.24
CA GLY A 72 1.10 5.74 -3.80
C GLY A 72 1.11 5.76 -5.33
N VAL A 73 0.06 5.27 -5.97
CA VAL A 73 -0.04 5.21 -7.45
C VAL A 73 -0.09 6.58 -8.12
N TRP A 74 -0.45 7.62 -7.40
CA TRP A 74 -0.47 9.00 -7.90
C TRP A 74 0.88 9.70 -7.82
N SER A 75 1.88 9.06 -7.21
CA SER A 75 3.22 9.65 -7.08
C SER A 75 3.90 9.92 -8.42
N GLU A 76 3.63 9.13 -9.46
CA GLU A 76 4.22 9.35 -10.78
C GLU A 76 3.88 10.73 -11.36
N SER A 77 2.61 11.10 -11.35
CA SER A 77 2.16 12.40 -11.87
C SER A 77 2.72 13.57 -11.06
N LEU A 78 2.73 13.46 -9.73
CA LEU A 78 3.23 14.49 -8.83
C LEU A 78 4.76 14.60 -8.89
N ALA A 79 5.49 13.48 -8.96
CA ALA A 79 6.94 13.48 -9.13
C ALA A 79 7.37 14.13 -10.46
N ARG A 80 6.62 13.90 -11.54
CA ARG A 80 6.87 14.53 -12.83
C ARG A 80 6.78 16.06 -12.77
N MET A 81 5.85 16.61 -11.98
CA MET A 81 5.77 18.06 -11.75
C MET A 81 7.00 18.61 -11.02
N MET A 82 7.64 17.77 -10.21
CA MET A 82 8.88 18.09 -9.54
C MET A 82 10.11 17.89 -10.43
N GLY A 83 9.97 17.36 -11.65
CA GLY A 83 11.08 17.04 -12.54
C GLY A 83 11.75 15.68 -12.26
N VAL A 84 11.10 14.81 -11.48
CA VAL A 84 11.60 13.47 -11.15
C VAL A 84 10.79 12.42 -11.89
N SER A 85 11.49 11.44 -12.48
CA SER A 85 10.84 10.31 -13.16
C SER A 85 10.66 9.14 -12.20
N VAL A 86 9.41 8.68 -12.06
CA VAL A 86 9.05 7.48 -11.30
C VAL A 86 8.10 6.66 -12.15
N ALA A 87 8.64 5.63 -12.82
CA ALA A 87 7.82 4.76 -13.66
C ALA A 87 7.01 3.80 -12.80
N MET A 88 5.69 3.95 -12.80
CA MET A 88 4.78 3.12 -12.03
C MET A 88 3.60 2.63 -12.85
N GLN A 89 3.10 1.45 -12.47
CA GLN A 89 1.89 0.87 -13.00
C GLN A 89 0.93 0.53 -11.84
N PRO A 90 -0.29 1.06 -11.83
CA PRO A 90 -1.32 0.62 -10.89
C PRO A 90 -1.64 -0.85 -11.08
N ALA A 91 -1.51 -1.64 -10.02
CA ALA A 91 -1.89 -3.05 -10.02
C ALA A 91 -3.07 -3.27 -9.06
N LYS A 92 -4.26 -3.46 -9.64
CA LYS A 92 -5.48 -3.62 -8.87
C LYS A 92 -5.55 -4.98 -8.20
N GLY A 93 -5.80 -4.99 -6.92
CA GLY A 93 -6.09 -6.16 -6.11
C GLY A 93 -7.51 -6.13 -5.57
N TYR A 94 -8.03 -7.31 -5.25
CA TYR A 94 -9.38 -7.47 -4.73
C TYR A 94 -9.33 -8.11 -3.36
N HIS A 95 -10.29 -7.79 -2.50
CA HIS A 95 -10.62 -8.66 -1.38
C HIS A 95 -12.12 -8.77 -1.19
N ARG A 96 -12.53 -9.89 -0.62
CA ARG A 96 -13.85 -10.13 -0.11
C ARG A 96 -13.80 -10.45 1.37
N MET A 97 -14.59 -9.74 2.16
CA MET A 97 -14.82 -10.08 3.56
C MET A 97 -16.01 -11.04 3.63
N ILE A 98 -15.86 -12.10 4.39
CA ILE A 98 -16.88 -13.11 4.59
C ILE A 98 -17.02 -13.44 6.07
N ARG A 99 -18.21 -13.83 6.48
CA ARG A 99 -18.49 -14.46 7.77
C ARG A 99 -18.47 -15.97 7.59
N LEU A 100 -17.57 -16.63 8.30
CA LEU A 100 -17.36 -18.07 8.19
C LEU A 100 -17.30 -18.69 9.57
N ALA A 101 -18.24 -19.59 9.88
CA ALA A 101 -18.14 -20.41 11.08
C ALA A 101 -16.93 -21.35 10.97
N GLY A 102 -16.13 -21.45 12.05
CA GLY A 102 -14.90 -22.23 12.04
C GLY A 102 -13.82 -21.65 11.11
N ALA A 103 -13.80 -20.33 10.91
CA ALA A 103 -12.74 -19.66 10.13
C ALA A 103 -11.35 -19.98 10.70
N PRO A 104 -10.32 -20.06 9.85
CA PRO A 104 -8.95 -20.20 10.31
C PRO A 104 -8.59 -19.09 11.31
N THR A 105 -7.80 -19.43 12.32
CA THR A 105 -7.28 -18.45 13.30
C THR A 105 -5.94 -17.86 12.88
N ILE A 106 -5.27 -18.48 11.90
CA ILE A 106 -3.96 -18.10 11.37
C ILE A 106 -4.14 -17.57 9.95
N ALA A 107 -3.46 -16.48 9.63
CA ALA A 107 -3.38 -16.01 8.26
C ALA A 107 -2.58 -16.97 7.40
N ALA A 108 -3.00 -17.20 6.16
CA ALA A 108 -2.32 -18.09 5.24
C ALA A 108 -2.31 -17.53 3.81
N VAL A 109 -1.31 -17.95 3.06
CA VAL A 109 -1.25 -17.74 1.61
C VAL A 109 -1.41 -19.10 0.93
N LEU A 110 -2.49 -19.24 0.19
CA LEU A 110 -2.76 -20.39 -0.65
C LEU A 110 -1.96 -20.21 -1.94
N ARG A 111 -0.87 -20.98 -2.06
CA ARG A 111 0.17 -20.71 -3.06
C ARG A 111 -0.31 -20.91 -4.49
N GLU A 112 -1.03 -21.99 -4.76
CA GLU A 112 -1.47 -22.36 -6.09
C GLU A 112 -2.48 -21.36 -6.66
N PRO A 113 -3.58 -21.00 -5.94
CA PRO A 113 -4.50 -19.98 -6.42
C PRO A 113 -4.01 -18.53 -6.18
N LYS A 114 -2.87 -18.34 -5.50
CA LYS A 114 -2.34 -17.03 -5.12
C LYS A 114 -3.34 -16.18 -4.34
N VAL A 115 -3.97 -16.80 -3.35
CA VAL A 115 -5.01 -16.20 -2.51
C VAL A 115 -4.51 -16.09 -1.07
N GLY A 116 -4.56 -14.90 -0.51
CA GLY A 116 -4.39 -14.67 0.91
C GLY A 116 -5.70 -14.86 1.66
N VAL A 117 -5.67 -15.60 2.77
CA VAL A 117 -6.78 -15.71 3.71
C VAL A 117 -6.32 -15.17 5.06
N THR A 118 -7.04 -14.21 5.61
CA THR A 118 -6.61 -13.50 6.82
C THR A 118 -7.79 -13.32 7.75
N PRO A 119 -7.75 -13.89 8.98
CA PRO A 119 -8.75 -13.59 10.00
C PRO A 119 -8.71 -12.09 10.36
N MET A 120 -9.88 -11.44 10.40
CA MET A 120 -10.05 -10.04 10.70
C MET A 120 -11.20 -9.88 11.72
N GLY A 121 -10.88 -10.03 13.00
CA GLY A 121 -11.89 -10.12 14.04
C GLY A 121 -12.82 -11.32 13.84
N SER A 122 -14.12 -11.07 13.70
CA SER A 122 -15.14 -12.11 13.44
C SER A 122 -15.28 -12.47 11.96
N LEU A 123 -14.51 -11.84 11.08
CA LEU A 123 -14.58 -12.03 9.63
C LEU A 123 -13.31 -12.70 9.09
N LEU A 124 -13.41 -13.26 7.91
CA LEU A 124 -12.27 -13.73 7.13
C LEU A 124 -12.13 -12.87 5.89
N ARG A 125 -10.94 -12.27 5.69
CA ARG A 125 -10.58 -11.63 4.44
C ARG A 125 -10.02 -12.65 3.47
N VAL A 126 -10.60 -12.73 2.30
CA VAL A 126 -10.10 -13.48 1.15
C VAL A 126 -9.59 -12.46 0.14
N ALA A 127 -8.29 -12.41 -0.09
CA ALA A 127 -7.64 -11.40 -0.92
C ALA A 127 -6.75 -12.02 -1.99
N GLY A 128 -6.70 -11.40 -3.15
CA GLY A 128 -5.86 -11.87 -4.25
C GLY A 128 -5.97 -10.95 -5.45
N THR A 129 -5.67 -11.52 -6.62
CA THR A 129 -5.71 -10.84 -7.91
C THR A 129 -4.61 -9.79 -8.07
N LEU A 130 -4.06 -9.73 -9.26
CA LEU A 130 -3.22 -8.65 -9.76
C LEU A 130 -3.72 -8.33 -11.16
N GLU A 131 -4.33 -7.16 -11.33
CA GLU A 131 -4.90 -6.71 -12.59
C GLU A 131 -4.27 -5.39 -13.00
N LEU A 132 -3.65 -5.39 -14.17
CA LEU A 132 -3.05 -4.20 -14.78
C LEU A 132 -4.07 -3.57 -15.73
N SER A 133 -4.94 -2.73 -15.20
CA SER A 133 -6.04 -2.10 -15.95
C SER A 133 -6.08 -0.57 -15.83
N GLY A 134 -4.94 0.03 -15.42
CA GLY A 134 -4.84 1.46 -15.21
C GLY A 134 -5.58 1.97 -13.98
N PHE A 135 -5.87 3.25 -13.96
CA PHE A 135 -6.54 3.94 -12.85
C PHE A 135 -8.06 3.72 -12.90
N ASN A 136 -8.50 2.54 -12.46
CA ASN A 136 -9.94 2.28 -12.31
C ASN A 136 -10.23 1.40 -11.09
N HIS A 137 -11.41 1.58 -10.51
CA HIS A 137 -11.89 0.81 -9.35
C HIS A 137 -13.07 -0.10 -9.72
N ARG A 138 -13.26 -0.39 -11.01
CA ARG A 138 -14.30 -1.34 -11.43
C ARG A 138 -13.95 -2.72 -10.93
N LEU A 139 -14.93 -3.36 -10.28
CA LEU A 139 -14.84 -4.74 -9.85
C LEU A 139 -15.25 -5.65 -11.02
N ASP A 140 -14.39 -6.60 -11.37
CA ASP A 140 -14.72 -7.63 -12.36
C ASP A 140 -15.32 -8.84 -11.64
N PRO A 141 -16.61 -9.16 -11.88
CA PRO A 141 -17.27 -10.30 -11.22
C PRO A 141 -16.60 -11.64 -11.49
N ASN A 142 -15.99 -11.84 -12.66
CA ASN A 142 -15.30 -13.07 -12.99
C ASN A 142 -14.03 -13.24 -12.15
N ARG A 143 -13.28 -12.17 -11.92
CA ARG A 143 -12.10 -12.20 -11.03
C ARG A 143 -12.48 -12.46 -9.58
N VAL A 144 -13.58 -11.87 -9.12
CA VAL A 144 -14.12 -12.16 -7.78
C VAL A 144 -14.52 -13.62 -7.67
N LYS A 145 -15.19 -14.16 -8.69
CA LYS A 145 -15.59 -15.58 -8.75
C LYS A 145 -14.36 -16.50 -8.71
N GLN A 146 -13.32 -16.20 -9.49
CA GLN A 146 -12.07 -16.95 -9.49
C GLN A 146 -11.34 -16.90 -8.15
N LEU A 147 -11.29 -15.72 -7.52
CA LEU A 147 -10.71 -15.52 -6.20
C LEU A 147 -11.38 -16.44 -5.16
N MET A 148 -12.71 -16.43 -5.13
CA MET A 148 -13.48 -17.25 -4.19
C MET A 148 -13.36 -18.74 -4.50
N ALA A 149 -13.41 -19.14 -5.76
CA ALA A 149 -13.23 -20.52 -6.19
C ALA A 149 -11.85 -21.06 -5.79
N GLY A 150 -10.79 -20.27 -5.97
CA GLY A 150 -9.44 -20.63 -5.54
C GLY A 150 -9.34 -20.84 -4.03
N ALA A 151 -9.99 -20.00 -3.24
CA ALA A 151 -10.04 -20.18 -1.79
C ALA A 151 -10.83 -21.43 -1.38
N GLN A 152 -11.95 -21.73 -2.06
CA GLN A 152 -12.82 -22.89 -1.78
C GLN A 152 -12.10 -24.23 -1.96
N THR A 153 -11.17 -24.33 -2.88
CA THR A 153 -10.36 -25.54 -3.09
C THR A 153 -9.62 -25.95 -1.82
N PHE A 154 -9.10 -24.98 -1.06
CA PHE A 154 -8.35 -25.22 0.17
C PHE A 154 -9.19 -25.13 1.44
N LEU A 155 -10.23 -24.32 1.41
CA LEU A 155 -11.15 -24.07 2.52
C LEU A 155 -12.61 -24.34 2.09
N PRO A 156 -13.04 -25.61 2.04
CA PRO A 156 -14.37 -25.98 1.52
C PRO A 156 -15.53 -25.27 2.21
N GLY A 157 -15.39 -24.92 3.49
CA GLY A 157 -16.41 -24.19 4.26
C GLY A 157 -16.75 -22.80 3.69
N ILE A 158 -15.90 -22.21 2.87
CA ILE A 158 -16.17 -20.92 2.23
C ILE A 158 -17.42 -20.96 1.33
N ARG A 159 -17.81 -22.13 0.80
CA ARG A 159 -18.95 -22.25 -0.11
C ARG A 159 -20.26 -21.72 0.49
N GLY A 160 -20.45 -21.86 1.80
CA GLY A 160 -21.64 -21.39 2.51
C GLY A 160 -21.43 -20.09 3.30
N ALA A 161 -20.29 -19.43 3.13
CA ALA A 161 -19.97 -18.23 3.90
C ALA A 161 -20.83 -17.04 3.45
N GLU A 162 -21.28 -16.26 4.42
CA GLU A 162 -22.01 -15.02 4.19
C GLU A 162 -21.05 -13.92 3.67
N PRO A 163 -21.29 -13.34 2.48
CA PRO A 163 -20.51 -12.21 2.01
C PRO A 163 -20.86 -10.94 2.77
N VAL A 164 -19.83 -10.21 3.23
CA VAL A 164 -20.00 -8.98 4.02
C VAL A 164 -19.58 -7.75 3.25
N ASP A 165 -18.42 -7.79 2.59
CA ASP A 165 -17.87 -6.65 1.86
C ASP A 165 -17.05 -7.13 0.64
N LEU A 166 -16.95 -6.28 -0.35
CA LEU A 166 -16.14 -6.46 -1.55
C LEU A 166 -15.46 -5.16 -1.92
N TRP A 167 -14.14 -5.21 -2.00
CA TRP A 167 -13.32 -4.01 -2.22
C TRP A 167 -12.19 -4.28 -3.23
N CYS A 168 -11.76 -3.24 -3.90
CA CYS A 168 -10.52 -3.25 -4.67
C CYS A 168 -9.67 -2.01 -4.40
N GLY A 169 -8.36 -2.17 -4.57
CA GLY A 169 -7.40 -1.07 -4.43
C GLY A 169 -6.24 -1.19 -5.41
N LEU A 170 -5.60 -0.06 -5.67
CA LEU A 170 -4.50 0.06 -6.61
C LEU A 170 -3.17 0.00 -5.85
N ARG A 171 -2.36 -1.01 -6.16
CA ARG A 171 -0.99 -1.12 -5.62
C ARG A 171 -0.02 -0.34 -6.50
N PRO A 172 0.87 0.47 -5.92
CA PRO A 172 1.90 1.16 -6.68
C PRO A 172 3.03 0.18 -7.04
N CYS A 173 3.03 -0.33 -8.27
CA CYS A 173 4.04 -1.27 -8.74
C CYS A 173 5.03 -0.56 -9.66
N THR A 174 6.31 -0.73 -9.39
CA THR A 174 7.40 -0.30 -10.27
C THR A 174 7.78 -1.40 -11.26
N ALA A 175 8.44 -1.05 -12.34
CA ALA A 175 8.94 -2.03 -13.31
C ALA A 175 10.03 -2.95 -12.73
N SER A 176 10.84 -2.46 -11.81
CA SER A 176 11.90 -3.23 -11.14
C SER A 176 11.39 -4.14 -10.03
N GLY A 177 10.17 -3.90 -9.53
CA GLY A 177 9.65 -4.54 -8.31
C GLY A 177 10.23 -3.98 -7.02
N LEU A 178 11.23 -3.09 -7.08
CA LEU A 178 11.77 -2.37 -5.93
C LEU A 178 11.02 -1.07 -5.70
N PRO A 179 10.82 -0.63 -4.45
CA PRO A 179 10.27 0.69 -4.18
C PRO A 179 11.25 1.79 -4.59
N VAL A 180 10.73 2.99 -4.78
CA VAL A 180 11.51 4.22 -4.97
C VAL A 180 11.51 4.98 -3.66
N ILE A 181 12.68 5.09 -3.02
CA ILE A 181 12.83 5.69 -1.68
C ILE A 181 14.10 6.54 -1.67
N GLY A 182 13.98 7.81 -1.36
CA GLY A 182 15.14 8.68 -1.19
C GLY A 182 14.92 10.11 -1.64
N ARG A 183 16.00 10.84 -1.77
CA ARG A 183 16.01 12.26 -2.15
C ARG A 183 15.81 12.39 -3.65
N GLY A 184 14.66 12.93 -4.06
CA GLY A 184 14.41 13.25 -5.47
C GLY A 184 15.07 14.54 -5.93
N LEU A 185 14.99 15.56 -5.09
CA LEU A 185 15.56 16.88 -5.29
C LEU A 185 15.95 17.48 -3.92
N GLU A 186 16.66 18.61 -3.97
CA GLU A 186 16.98 19.35 -2.75
C GLU A 186 15.69 19.72 -1.98
N GLY A 187 15.63 19.32 -0.71
CA GLY A 187 14.48 19.54 0.16
C GLY A 187 13.24 18.69 -0.19
N ALA A 188 13.35 17.70 -1.09
CA ALA A 188 12.25 16.82 -1.43
C ALA A 188 12.66 15.35 -1.49
N TRP A 189 11.83 14.50 -0.89
CA TRP A 189 11.99 13.04 -0.85
C TRP A 189 10.78 12.34 -1.46
N ILE A 190 11.01 11.13 -1.94
CA ILE A 190 9.98 10.27 -2.52
C ILE A 190 10.01 8.93 -1.79
N ALA A 191 8.85 8.41 -1.44
CA ALA A 191 8.69 7.08 -0.89
C ALA A 191 7.42 6.44 -1.47
N THR A 192 7.59 5.59 -2.49
CA THR A 192 6.49 4.99 -3.25
C THR A 192 6.90 3.67 -3.91
N GLY A 193 6.00 3.04 -4.64
CA GLY A 193 6.35 1.89 -5.46
C GLY A 193 6.47 0.56 -4.72
N HIS A 194 5.96 0.45 -3.49
CA HIS A 194 6.13 -0.73 -2.62
C HIS A 194 5.29 -1.96 -3.04
N GLY A 195 4.45 -1.86 -4.06
CA GLY A 195 3.62 -2.96 -4.53
C GLY A 195 2.77 -3.59 -3.44
N MET A 196 2.98 -4.88 -3.20
CA MET A 196 2.26 -5.64 -2.16
C MET A 196 2.89 -5.53 -0.76
N MET A 197 4.11 -5.00 -0.66
CA MET A 197 4.91 -5.03 0.57
C MET A 197 4.84 -3.70 1.35
N GLY A 198 3.99 -2.76 0.96
CA GLY A 198 3.97 -1.41 1.50
C GLY A 198 3.81 -1.35 3.02
N VAL A 199 2.88 -2.09 3.60
CA VAL A 199 2.67 -2.12 5.06
C VAL A 199 3.88 -2.73 5.78
N THR A 200 4.43 -3.82 5.25
CA THR A 200 5.60 -4.51 5.82
C THR A 200 6.85 -3.62 5.79
N LEU A 201 7.05 -2.89 4.70
CA LEU A 201 8.25 -2.06 4.50
C LEU A 201 8.12 -0.65 5.07
N ALA A 202 6.90 -0.21 5.44
CA ALA A 202 6.65 1.16 5.89
C ALA A 202 7.58 1.63 7.01
N PRO A 203 7.87 0.85 8.08
CA PRO A 203 8.76 1.30 9.15
C PRO A 203 10.20 1.54 8.66
N GLY A 204 10.74 0.61 7.85
CA GLY A 204 12.08 0.75 7.27
C GLY A 204 12.16 1.93 6.30
N THR A 205 11.13 2.11 5.46
CA THR A 205 11.02 3.26 4.55
C THR A 205 11.00 4.58 5.32
N ALA A 206 10.18 4.65 6.38
CA ALA A 206 10.09 5.86 7.20
C ALA A 206 11.43 6.18 7.87
N LYS A 207 12.14 5.16 8.36
CA LYS A 207 13.47 5.35 8.95
C LYS A 207 14.47 5.88 7.92
N LEU A 208 14.57 5.27 6.73
CA LEU A 208 15.47 5.73 5.66
C LEU A 208 15.23 7.20 5.29
N ILE A 209 13.97 7.59 5.11
CA ILE A 209 13.63 8.98 4.78
C ILE A 209 13.96 9.91 5.95
N ALA A 210 13.64 9.53 7.18
CA ALA A 210 13.91 10.36 8.36
C ALA A 210 15.43 10.56 8.59
N ASP A 211 16.20 9.48 8.48
CA ASP A 211 17.67 9.54 8.63
C ASP A 211 18.27 10.49 7.58
N ASP A 212 17.93 10.34 6.29
CA ASP A 212 18.43 11.23 5.24
C ASP A 212 17.96 12.70 5.41
N MET A 213 16.73 12.90 5.88
CA MET A 213 16.23 14.25 6.19
C MET A 213 16.97 14.93 7.35
N LEU A 214 17.48 14.15 8.30
CA LEU A 214 18.23 14.63 9.47
C LEU A 214 19.73 14.71 9.22
N GLY A 215 20.22 14.20 8.08
CA GLY A 215 21.64 14.12 7.76
C GLY A 215 22.36 12.96 8.45
N GLU A 216 21.60 11.99 8.93
CA GLU A 216 22.12 10.76 9.52
C GLU A 216 22.56 9.77 8.41
N PRO A 217 23.52 8.88 8.70
CA PRO A 217 23.99 7.91 7.72
C PRO A 217 22.89 7.00 7.20
N VAL A 218 22.80 6.88 5.89
CA VAL A 218 21.90 5.95 5.19
C VAL A 218 22.73 4.79 4.65
N PRO A 219 22.27 3.52 4.76
CA PRO A 219 23.03 2.38 4.26
C PRO A 219 23.31 2.45 2.76
N ASP A 220 24.51 2.03 2.32
CA ASP A 220 24.93 2.07 0.90
C ASP A 220 23.95 1.36 -0.05
N TRP A 221 23.35 0.24 0.39
CA TRP A 221 22.37 -0.47 -0.42
C TRP A 221 21.12 0.36 -0.75
N ALA A 222 20.82 1.41 0.01
CA ALA A 222 19.67 2.28 -0.25
C ALA A 222 19.85 3.11 -1.54
N GLU A 223 21.07 3.23 -2.07
CA GLU A 223 21.33 3.88 -3.34
C GLU A 223 20.53 3.26 -4.50
N MET A 224 20.32 1.94 -4.48
CA MET A 224 19.51 1.25 -5.49
C MET A 224 18.04 1.65 -5.50
N LEU A 225 17.55 2.26 -4.42
CA LEU A 225 16.16 2.70 -4.25
C LEU A 225 15.93 4.16 -4.61
N GLN A 226 17.01 4.92 -4.85
CA GLN A 226 16.92 6.36 -5.13
C GLN A 226 16.10 6.64 -6.41
N PRO A 227 15.30 7.70 -6.43
CA PRO A 227 14.67 8.20 -7.65
C PRO A 227 15.72 8.60 -8.69
N ARG A 228 15.36 8.44 -9.98
CA ARG A 228 16.25 8.72 -11.11
C ARG A 228 15.68 9.80 -12.01
#